data_6506527a2301bf97116a0399ced4798e
#
_entry.id   6506527a2301bf97116a0399ced4798e
#
_cell.length_a   1.000
_cell.length_b   1.000
_cell.length_c   1.000
_cell.angle_alpha   90.00
_cell.angle_beta   90.00
_cell.angle_gamma   90.00
#
_symmetry.space_group_name_H-M   'P 1'
#
loop_
_entity.id
_entity.type
_entity.pdbx_description
1 polymer ?
#
loop_
_entity_poly.entity_id
_entity_poly.type
_entity_poly.pdbx_seq_one_letter_code
_entity_poly.pdbx_strand_id
1 'polypeptide(L)'
;MAFTNTVETSMVQAVPAPFPNTKGTVTLQVLNSDQSLGPAVIVLRMEPGSEIARHLHEETTETSYVLEGVFINEGISYPPGSEWNIKPNTPHGPHTTEGGCTVLVTFSYPSTLEDFKLA
;
A
#
# COMPACT_ATOMS: atom_id res chain seq x y z
N MET A 1 12.61 -27.63 7.42
CA MET A 1 13.48 -26.43 7.36
C MET A 1 12.67 -25.20 7.73
N ALA A 2 13.19 -24.36 8.62
CA ALA A 2 12.56 -23.09 8.94
C ALA A 2 12.82 -22.05 7.84
N PHE A 3 11.88 -21.14 7.65
CA PHE A 3 12.10 -19.99 6.78
C PHE A 3 13.13 -19.05 7.43
N THR A 4 13.80 -18.24 6.62
CA THR A 4 14.78 -17.26 7.11
C THR A 4 14.10 -16.24 8.03
N ASN A 5 12.89 -15.83 7.68
CA ASN A 5 12.08 -14.93 8.48
C ASN A 5 10.60 -15.30 8.34
N THR A 6 9.85 -15.09 9.41
CA THR A 6 8.40 -15.34 9.43
C THR A 6 7.73 -14.28 10.27
N VAL A 7 6.66 -13.69 9.74
CA VAL A 7 5.88 -12.65 10.40
C VAL A 7 4.40 -12.96 10.26
N GLU A 8 3.66 -12.79 11.35
CA GLU A 8 2.19 -12.82 11.33
C GLU A 8 1.67 -11.39 11.51
N THR A 9 0.71 -10.98 10.67
CA THR A 9 0.15 -9.62 10.73
C THR A 9 -0.45 -9.28 12.09
N SER A 10 -1.02 -10.26 12.78
CA SER A 10 -1.57 -10.07 14.13
C SER A 10 -0.53 -9.62 15.15
N MET A 11 0.76 -9.81 14.87
CA MET A 11 1.86 -9.44 15.75
C MET A 11 2.55 -8.14 15.33
N VAL A 12 2.11 -7.52 14.24
CA VAL A 12 2.69 -6.28 13.73
C VAL A 12 1.77 -5.12 14.06
N GLN A 13 2.31 -4.12 14.75
CA GLN A 13 1.54 -2.92 15.08
C GLN A 13 1.18 -2.14 13.82
N ALA A 14 -0.11 -1.79 13.69
CA ALA A 14 -0.55 -0.86 12.66
C ALA A 14 -0.15 0.56 13.07
N VAL A 15 0.37 1.30 12.10
CA VAL A 15 0.75 2.71 12.28
C VAL A 15 0.01 3.57 11.26
N PRO A 16 -0.26 4.85 11.57
CA PRO A 16 -0.85 5.76 10.58
C PRO A 16 0.03 5.86 9.34
N ALA A 17 -0.59 5.83 8.17
CA ALA A 17 0.14 6.02 6.92
C ALA A 17 0.73 7.44 6.88
N PRO A 18 2.03 7.59 6.58
CA PRO A 18 2.69 8.90 6.62
C PRO A 18 2.52 9.69 5.31
N PHE A 19 1.45 9.45 4.59
CA PHE A 19 1.21 10.09 3.30
C PHE A 19 0.62 11.49 3.49
N PRO A 20 1.17 12.52 2.84
CA PRO A 20 0.61 13.86 2.94
C PRO A 20 -0.80 13.92 2.32
N ASN A 21 -1.63 14.80 2.88
CA ASN A 21 -3.00 15.06 2.41
C ASN A 21 -3.94 13.84 2.49
N THR A 22 -3.63 12.88 3.34
CA THR A 22 -4.54 11.75 3.61
C THR A 22 -5.81 12.25 4.30
N LYS A 23 -6.97 11.82 3.82
CA LYS A 23 -8.26 12.09 4.45
C LYS A 23 -8.78 10.84 5.11
N GLY A 24 -9.35 10.99 6.31
CA GLY A 24 -9.81 9.86 7.09
C GLY A 24 -8.65 9.03 7.66
N THR A 25 -8.90 7.76 7.91
CA THR A 25 -7.92 6.87 8.56
C THR A 25 -7.39 5.85 7.58
N VAL A 26 -6.07 5.88 7.39
CA VAL A 26 -5.32 4.90 6.60
C VAL A 26 -4.16 4.42 7.47
N THR A 27 -4.00 3.11 7.60
CA THR A 27 -2.95 2.51 8.42
C THR A 27 -2.11 1.52 7.62
N LEU A 28 -0.87 1.33 8.07
CA LEU A 28 0.08 0.38 7.50
C LEU A 28 0.54 -0.60 8.57
N GLN A 29 0.68 -1.87 8.16
CA GLN A 29 1.47 -2.85 8.88
C GLN A 29 2.63 -3.25 7.99
N VAL A 30 3.86 -2.94 8.40
CA VAL A 30 5.06 -3.27 7.61
C VAL A 30 5.49 -4.68 7.96
N LEU A 31 5.37 -5.61 6.99
CA LEU A 31 5.73 -7.01 7.19
C LEU A 31 7.20 -7.26 6.87
N ASN A 32 7.75 -6.57 5.91
CA ASN A 32 9.17 -6.59 5.61
C ASN A 32 9.66 -5.23 5.14
N SER A 33 10.78 -4.78 5.71
CA SER A 33 11.49 -3.59 5.27
C SER A 33 12.99 -3.85 5.08
N ASP A 34 13.40 -5.10 5.15
CA ASP A 34 14.81 -5.52 4.98
C ASP A 34 15.03 -6.00 3.55
N GLN A 35 15.68 -5.16 2.74
CA GLN A 35 15.92 -5.48 1.32
C GLN A 35 16.81 -6.70 1.10
N SER A 36 17.60 -7.12 2.10
CA SER A 36 18.40 -8.33 1.98
C SER A 36 17.54 -9.60 2.00
N LEU A 37 16.30 -9.50 2.48
CA LEU A 37 15.34 -10.61 2.55
C LEU A 37 14.37 -10.63 1.36
N GLY A 38 14.18 -9.51 0.70
CA GLY A 38 13.24 -9.41 -0.41
C GLY A 38 12.63 -8.01 -0.55
N PRO A 39 11.56 -7.85 -1.32
CA PRO A 39 10.90 -6.57 -1.48
C PRO A 39 10.25 -6.11 -0.18
N ALA A 40 9.97 -4.82 -0.06
CA ALA A 40 9.15 -4.32 1.04
C ALA A 40 7.73 -4.83 0.88
N VAL A 41 7.13 -5.27 1.98
CA VAL A 41 5.77 -5.83 2.00
C VAL A 41 4.97 -5.12 3.09
N ILE A 42 3.83 -4.56 2.69
CA ILE A 42 2.98 -3.75 3.57
C ILE A 42 1.54 -4.21 3.43
N VAL A 43 0.82 -4.27 4.56
CA VAL A 43 -0.64 -4.39 4.55
C VAL A 43 -1.20 -2.99 4.79
N LEU A 44 -1.89 -2.48 3.79
CA LEU A 44 -2.54 -1.18 3.81
C LEU A 44 -4.02 -1.37 4.13
N ARG A 45 -4.51 -0.65 5.14
CA ARG A 45 -5.94 -0.63 5.47
C ARG A 45 -6.48 0.77 5.34
N MET A 46 -7.56 0.89 4.59
CA MET A 46 -8.31 2.13 4.44
C MET A 46 -9.66 1.98 5.12
N GLU A 47 -9.93 2.82 6.11
CA GLU A 47 -11.24 2.85 6.74
C GLU A 47 -12.30 3.42 5.78
N PRO A 48 -13.60 3.12 5.99
CA PRO A 48 -14.65 3.66 5.13
C PRO A 48 -14.57 5.17 4.97
N GLY A 49 -14.65 5.63 3.72
CA GLY A 49 -14.64 7.05 3.37
C GLY A 49 -13.27 7.70 3.37
N SER A 50 -12.17 6.95 3.59
CA SER A 50 -10.84 7.52 3.55
C SER A 50 -10.32 7.72 2.14
N GLU A 51 -9.28 8.56 2.02
CA GLU A 51 -8.69 8.89 0.72
C GLU A 51 -7.18 9.07 0.85
N ILE A 52 -6.46 8.50 -0.12
CA ILE A 52 -5.03 8.73 -0.33
C ILE A 52 -4.90 9.66 -1.54
N ALA A 53 -4.18 10.77 -1.40
CA ALA A 53 -4.02 11.76 -2.45
C ALA A 53 -3.29 11.18 -3.67
N ARG A 54 -3.55 11.75 -4.84
CA ARG A 54 -2.83 11.44 -6.06
C ARG A 54 -1.34 11.69 -5.86
N HIS A 55 -0.52 10.71 -6.25
CA HIS A 55 0.93 10.73 -6.00
C HIS A 55 1.67 9.87 -7.01
N LEU A 56 3.00 9.89 -6.90
CA LEU A 56 3.87 8.99 -7.63
C LEU A 56 5.02 8.54 -6.72
N HIS A 57 5.65 7.45 -7.08
CA HIS A 57 6.90 6.96 -6.50
C HIS A 57 7.99 7.16 -7.56
N GLU A 58 9.07 7.86 -7.21
CA GLU A 58 10.07 8.23 -8.22
C GLU A 58 10.98 7.07 -8.63
N GLU A 59 11.29 6.18 -7.69
CA GLU A 59 12.26 5.10 -7.91
C GLU A 59 11.68 3.70 -7.72
N THR A 60 10.54 3.59 -7.07
CA THR A 60 9.96 2.33 -6.63
C THR A 60 8.90 1.83 -7.62
N THR A 61 8.95 0.54 -7.92
CA THR A 61 7.86 -0.18 -8.58
C THR A 61 6.93 -0.73 -7.52
N GLU A 62 5.63 -0.53 -7.69
CA GLU A 62 4.62 -1.05 -6.78
C GLU A 62 3.85 -2.20 -7.42
N THR A 63 3.62 -3.26 -6.64
CA THR A 63 2.69 -4.34 -6.98
C THR A 63 1.70 -4.48 -5.84
N SER A 64 0.41 -4.44 -6.15
CA SER A 64 -0.64 -4.45 -5.13
C SER A 64 -1.72 -5.47 -5.44
N TYR A 65 -2.33 -6.00 -4.37
CA TYR A 65 -3.38 -7.00 -4.46
C TYR A 65 -4.46 -6.71 -3.43
N VAL A 66 -5.72 -6.60 -3.85
CA VAL A 66 -6.85 -6.35 -2.96
C VAL A 66 -7.22 -7.62 -2.21
N LEU A 67 -7.09 -7.59 -0.89
CA LEU A 67 -7.45 -8.73 -0.01
C LEU A 67 -8.92 -8.67 0.40
N GLU A 68 -9.42 -7.50 0.76
CA GLU A 68 -10.78 -7.31 1.26
C GLU A 68 -11.31 -5.94 0.84
N GLY A 69 -12.62 -5.84 0.71
CA GLY A 69 -13.29 -4.58 0.38
C GLY A 69 -13.07 -4.16 -1.06
N VAL A 70 -13.37 -2.90 -1.36
CA VAL A 70 -13.23 -2.35 -2.70
C VAL A 70 -12.31 -1.13 -2.66
N PHE A 71 -11.24 -1.21 -3.43
CA PHE A 71 -10.30 -0.12 -3.63
C PHE A 71 -10.68 0.63 -4.91
N ILE A 72 -10.73 1.95 -4.84
CA ILE A 72 -11.12 2.78 -5.99
C ILE A 72 -9.92 3.64 -6.39
N ASN A 73 -9.52 3.53 -7.66
CA ASN A 73 -8.45 4.36 -8.22
C ASN A 73 -9.00 5.15 -9.40
N GLU A 74 -8.93 6.47 -9.31
CA GLU A 74 -9.41 7.37 -10.36
C GLU A 74 -10.86 7.05 -10.78
N GLY A 75 -11.72 6.73 -9.80
CA GLY A 75 -13.11 6.40 -10.02
C GLY A 75 -13.40 4.98 -10.51
N ILE A 76 -12.37 4.17 -10.71
CA ILE A 76 -12.54 2.77 -11.12
C ILE A 76 -12.41 1.86 -9.90
N SER A 77 -13.40 0.98 -9.72
CA SER A 77 -13.47 0.08 -8.57
C SER A 77 -12.74 -1.23 -8.82
N TYR A 78 -11.96 -1.64 -7.84
CA TYR A 78 -11.19 -2.89 -7.87
C TYR A 78 -11.63 -3.77 -6.69
N PRO A 79 -12.33 -4.88 -6.95
CA PRO A 79 -12.80 -5.80 -5.89
C PRO A 79 -11.66 -6.71 -5.40
N PRO A 80 -11.90 -7.51 -4.34
CA PRO A 80 -10.93 -8.51 -3.88
C PRO A 80 -10.48 -9.42 -5.03
N GLY A 81 -9.18 -9.73 -5.05
CA GLY A 81 -8.56 -10.51 -6.10
C GLY A 81 -7.99 -9.67 -7.25
N SER A 82 -8.20 -8.36 -7.26
CA SER A 82 -7.59 -7.47 -8.24
C SER A 82 -6.11 -7.25 -7.93
N GLU A 83 -5.27 -7.29 -8.95
CA GLU A 83 -3.86 -6.98 -8.86
C GLU A 83 -3.52 -5.86 -9.85
N TRP A 84 -2.58 -4.99 -9.46
CA TRP A 84 -2.01 -4.01 -10.39
C TRP A 84 -0.53 -3.79 -10.14
N ASN A 85 0.14 -3.25 -11.16
CA ASN A 85 1.54 -2.88 -11.11
C ASN A 85 1.69 -1.43 -11.54
N ILE A 86 2.56 -0.71 -10.87
CA ILE A 86 2.83 0.70 -11.16
C ILE A 86 4.33 0.88 -11.31
N LYS A 87 4.76 1.39 -12.48
CA LYS A 87 6.17 1.71 -12.73
C LYS A 87 6.56 3.01 -12.01
N PRO A 88 7.87 3.23 -11.75
CA PRO A 88 8.33 4.49 -11.21
C PRO A 88 7.86 5.69 -12.05
N ASN A 89 7.69 6.81 -11.39
CA ASN A 89 7.25 8.08 -12.01
C ASN A 89 5.88 8.05 -12.67
N THR A 90 5.02 7.09 -12.30
CA THR A 90 3.66 7.01 -12.83
C THR A 90 2.68 7.58 -11.81
N PRO A 91 2.09 8.76 -12.06
CA PRO A 91 1.07 9.30 -11.17
C PRO A 91 -0.14 8.39 -11.09
N HIS A 92 -0.66 8.18 -9.88
CA HIS A 92 -1.84 7.38 -9.63
C HIS A 92 -2.61 7.94 -8.43
N GLY A 93 -3.87 7.57 -8.34
CA GLY A 93 -4.78 8.14 -7.35
C GLY A 93 -5.59 9.33 -7.90
N PRO A 94 -6.42 9.95 -7.07
CA PRO A 94 -6.62 9.61 -5.67
C PRO A 94 -7.17 8.20 -5.49
N HIS A 95 -6.80 7.56 -4.38
CA HIS A 95 -7.36 6.28 -3.99
C HIS A 95 -8.42 6.51 -2.95
N THR A 96 -9.58 5.91 -3.13
CA THR A 96 -10.72 6.04 -2.21
C THR A 96 -11.32 4.67 -1.91
N THR A 97 -12.18 4.62 -0.92
CA THR A 97 -12.98 3.44 -0.60
C THR A 97 -14.26 3.91 0.07
N GLU A 98 -15.38 3.32 -0.28
CA GLU A 98 -16.66 3.65 0.37
C GLU A 98 -16.83 2.84 1.65
N GLY A 99 -16.65 1.54 1.58
CA GLY A 99 -16.88 0.60 2.68
C GLY A 99 -15.63 0.12 3.40
N GLY A 100 -14.47 0.66 3.07
CA GLY A 100 -13.18 0.18 3.59
C GLY A 100 -12.55 -0.88 2.68
N CYS A 101 -11.22 -1.01 2.78
CA CYS A 101 -10.50 -2.05 2.04
C CYS A 101 -9.17 -2.39 2.70
N THR A 102 -8.66 -3.56 2.37
CA THR A 102 -7.34 -4.03 2.77
C THR A 102 -6.57 -4.45 1.52
N VAL A 103 -5.38 -3.91 1.36
CA VAL A 103 -4.55 -4.13 0.17
C VAL A 103 -3.16 -4.61 0.62
N LEU A 104 -2.69 -5.69 -0.01
CA LEU A 104 -1.31 -6.11 0.14
C LEU A 104 -0.47 -5.36 -0.88
N VAL A 105 0.53 -4.61 -0.41
CA VAL A 105 1.37 -3.77 -1.25
C VAL A 105 2.80 -4.24 -1.15
N THR A 106 3.43 -4.43 -2.30
CA THR A 106 4.82 -4.84 -2.41
C THR A 106 5.58 -3.78 -3.21
N PHE A 107 6.71 -3.33 -2.66
CA PHE A 107 7.55 -2.32 -3.30
C PHE A 107 8.94 -2.88 -3.61
N SER A 108 9.46 -2.54 -4.79
CA SER A 108 10.88 -2.75 -5.10
C SER A 108 11.75 -1.77 -4.29
N TYR A 109 13.04 -2.06 -4.18
CA TYR A 109 13.97 -1.13 -3.54
C TYR A 109 14.60 -0.17 -4.56
N PRO A 110 14.97 1.05 -4.13
CA PRO A 110 14.84 1.59 -2.78
C PRO A 110 13.36 1.85 -2.45
N SER A 111 12.89 1.17 -1.41
CA SER A 111 11.50 1.26 -1.00
C SER A 111 11.44 1.95 0.34
N THR A 112 11.35 3.25 0.32
CA THR A 112 11.08 4.01 1.53
C THR A 112 9.67 4.57 1.43
N LEU A 113 8.98 4.68 2.57
CA LEU A 113 7.70 5.37 2.62
C LEU A 113 7.85 6.86 2.26
N GLU A 114 9.10 7.33 2.19
CA GLU A 114 9.46 8.68 1.78
C GLU A 114 9.45 8.86 0.26
N ASP A 115 9.53 7.76 -0.52
CA ASP A 115 9.39 7.81 -1.98
C ASP A 115 7.91 7.96 -2.35
N PHE A 116 7.35 9.08 -1.93
CA PHE A 116 5.95 9.45 -2.12
C PHE A 116 5.90 10.94 -2.43
N LYS A 117 5.47 11.28 -3.62
CA LYS A 117 5.42 12.65 -4.09
C LYS A 117 4.02 12.98 -4.59
N LEU A 118 3.44 14.06 -4.08
CA LEU A 118 2.14 14.53 -4.55
C LEU A 118 2.21 14.88 -6.03
N ALA A 119 1.20 14.52 -6.75
CA ALA A 119 1.11 14.74 -8.20
C ALA A 119 -0.15 15.52 -8.58
#